data_f5db983d69c70ad304e20e366c691e20
#
_entry.id   f5db983d69c70ad304e20e366c691e20
#
_cell.length_a   1.000
_cell.length_b   1.000
_cell.length_c   1.000
_cell.angle_alpha   90.00
_cell.angle_beta   90.00
_cell.angle_gamma   90.00
#
_symmetry.space_group_name_H-M   'P 1'
#
loop_
_entity.id
_entity.type
_entity.pdbx_description
1 polymer ?
#
loop_
_entity_poly.entity_id
_entity_poly.type
_entity_poly.pdbx_seq_one_letter_code
_entity_poly.pdbx_strand_id
1 'polypeptide(L)'
;MKPYVILNAAMTLDGKIVTAKNSSNISGEEDLKRVHELRKNVDAIMVGIGTVLADDPRLTVHKVDANPEDNPVRVVVDSKCRTPVAARITNKDARTIIAAANEFKYDFLVSDRCNVFKQRGVEFFFSGDTKVDLTALMNHLASEGIETLMLEGGATLNFAMIEAGLIDEIRICIAPKVVGGVNAKTLFDGEGFDTMDEGVNLELTDSFNLGKDLILTYKVLK
;
A
#
# COMPACT_ATOMS: atom_id res chain seq x y z
N MET A 1 -14.99 6.53 -12.53
CA MET A 1 -14.71 5.14 -12.09
C MET A 1 -13.43 5.18 -11.28
N LYS A 2 -13.27 4.31 -10.25
CA LYS A 2 -12.00 4.17 -9.53
C LYS A 2 -11.28 2.90 -10.01
N PRO A 3 -9.98 2.73 -9.77
CA PRO A 3 -9.29 1.46 -9.98
C PRO A 3 -9.91 0.33 -9.16
N TYR A 4 -9.77 -0.92 -9.62
CA TYR A 4 -10.01 -2.10 -8.79
C TYR A 4 -8.87 -2.25 -7.79
N VAL A 5 -9.18 -2.20 -6.50
CA VAL A 5 -8.17 -2.15 -5.44
C VAL A 5 -8.06 -3.51 -4.75
N ILE A 6 -6.87 -4.10 -4.81
CA ILE A 6 -6.49 -5.34 -4.14
C ILE A 6 -5.58 -5.00 -2.95
N LEU A 7 -6.07 -5.14 -1.72
CA LEU A 7 -5.19 -5.13 -0.55
C LEU A 7 -4.43 -6.47 -0.51
N ASN A 8 -3.12 -6.42 -0.54
CA ASN A 8 -2.28 -7.61 -0.33
C ASN A 8 -1.34 -7.42 0.86
N ALA A 9 -1.37 -8.36 1.79
CA ALA A 9 -0.50 -8.32 2.96
C ALA A 9 -0.19 -9.74 3.47
N ALA A 10 0.92 -9.85 4.22
CA ALA A 10 1.20 -11.00 5.05
C ALA A 10 1.02 -10.63 6.52
N MET A 11 0.46 -11.54 7.31
CA MET A 11 0.33 -11.37 8.74
C MET A 11 0.63 -12.68 9.48
N THR A 12 0.89 -12.57 10.77
CA THR A 12 0.97 -13.73 11.68
C THR A 12 -0.44 -14.24 12.02
N LEU A 13 -0.54 -15.42 12.61
CA LEU A 13 -1.83 -15.99 13.05
C LEU A 13 -2.60 -15.07 14.00
N ASP A 14 -1.89 -14.30 14.81
CA ASP A 14 -2.44 -13.28 15.73
C ASP A 14 -2.59 -11.89 15.08
N GLY A 15 -2.60 -11.81 13.75
CA GLY A 15 -2.93 -10.62 12.96
C GLY A 15 -1.85 -9.54 12.91
N LYS A 16 -0.60 -9.83 13.26
CA LYS A 16 0.48 -8.84 13.26
C LYS A 16 1.19 -8.77 11.91
N ILE A 17 1.37 -7.54 11.41
CA ILE A 17 2.11 -7.29 10.15
C ILE A 17 3.55 -6.83 10.39
N VAL A 18 3.86 -6.35 11.59
CA VAL A 18 5.23 -6.06 12.05
C VAL A 18 5.32 -6.31 13.56
N THR A 19 6.52 -6.57 14.05
CA THR A 19 6.78 -6.61 15.50
C THR A 19 6.86 -5.20 16.09
N ALA A 20 6.84 -5.09 17.42
CA ALA A 20 7.06 -3.82 18.12
C ALA A 20 8.45 -3.19 17.80
N LYS A 21 9.40 -3.94 17.24
CA LYS A 21 10.72 -3.49 16.80
C LYS A 21 10.82 -3.33 15.27
N ASN A 22 9.68 -3.23 14.57
CA ASN A 22 9.56 -3.04 13.12
C ASN A 22 10.18 -4.18 12.26
N SER A 23 10.18 -5.43 12.72
CA SER A 23 10.52 -6.56 11.88
C SER A 23 9.28 -7.05 11.14
N SER A 24 9.34 -7.12 9.80
CA SER A 24 8.26 -7.49 8.88
C SER A 24 8.51 -8.81 8.12
N ASN A 25 9.52 -9.59 8.50
CA ASN A 25 9.80 -10.88 7.86
C ASN A 25 8.79 -11.97 8.33
N ILE A 26 7.63 -12.03 7.65
CA ILE A 26 6.49 -12.86 8.04
C ILE A 26 6.40 -14.12 7.18
N SER A 27 6.17 -13.96 5.89
CA SER A 27 5.91 -15.04 4.92
C SER A 27 7.19 -15.65 4.34
N GLY A 28 7.03 -16.80 3.66
CA GLY A 28 8.11 -17.51 3.01
C GLY A 28 8.46 -16.98 1.60
N GLU A 29 9.49 -17.60 0.98
CA GLU A 29 9.93 -17.22 -0.38
C GLU A 29 8.86 -17.46 -1.45
N GLU A 30 8.02 -18.46 -1.28
CA GLU A 30 6.93 -18.77 -2.23
C GLU A 30 5.90 -17.63 -2.24
N ASP A 31 5.54 -17.10 -1.07
CA ASP A 31 4.65 -15.95 -0.99
C ASP A 31 5.32 -14.69 -1.57
N LEU A 32 6.61 -14.47 -1.34
CA LEU A 32 7.32 -13.36 -1.95
C LEU A 32 7.30 -13.43 -3.49
N LYS A 33 7.40 -14.63 -4.09
CA LYS A 33 7.23 -14.80 -5.54
C LYS A 33 5.80 -14.47 -5.96
N ARG A 34 4.79 -14.99 -5.25
CA ARG A 34 3.37 -14.69 -5.51
C ARG A 34 3.09 -13.18 -5.46
N VAL A 35 3.66 -12.47 -4.48
CA VAL A 35 3.55 -11.00 -4.38
C VAL A 35 4.14 -10.31 -5.61
N HIS A 36 5.30 -10.77 -6.10
CA HIS A 36 5.92 -10.18 -7.29
C HIS A 36 5.19 -10.52 -8.59
N GLU A 37 4.55 -11.70 -8.69
CA GLU A 37 3.63 -11.99 -9.78
C GLU A 37 2.40 -11.07 -9.73
N LEU A 38 1.86 -10.80 -8.53
CA LEU A 38 0.75 -9.86 -8.41
C LEU A 38 1.17 -8.44 -8.82
N ARG A 39 2.36 -7.99 -8.40
CA ARG A 39 2.91 -6.68 -8.81
C ARG A 39 3.07 -6.54 -10.32
N LYS A 40 3.45 -7.63 -11.00
CA LYS A 40 3.59 -7.67 -12.46
C LYS A 40 2.25 -7.52 -13.18
N ASN A 41 1.15 -7.88 -12.53
CA ASN A 41 -0.19 -7.94 -13.10
C ASN A 41 -1.11 -6.80 -12.65
N VAL A 42 -0.57 -5.73 -12.05
CA VAL A 42 -1.33 -4.53 -11.66
C VAL A 42 -0.69 -3.28 -12.26
N ASP A 43 -1.50 -2.25 -12.51
CA ASP A 43 -1.01 -1.00 -13.09
C ASP A 43 -0.29 -0.13 -12.06
N ALA A 44 -0.67 -0.24 -10.77
CA ALA A 44 -0.07 0.55 -9.71
C ALA A 44 0.07 -0.20 -8.38
N ILE A 45 1.07 0.21 -7.58
CA ILE A 45 1.24 -0.19 -6.18
C ILE A 45 1.15 1.03 -5.29
N MET A 46 0.38 0.94 -4.20
CA MET A 46 0.22 2.04 -3.25
C MET A 46 0.66 1.64 -1.85
N VAL A 47 1.44 2.54 -1.22
CA VAL A 47 1.83 2.45 0.19
C VAL A 47 1.66 3.78 0.91
N GLY A 48 1.51 3.73 2.24
CA GLY A 48 1.61 4.91 3.07
C GLY A 48 3.05 5.30 3.36
N ILE A 49 3.28 6.59 3.66
CA ILE A 49 4.62 7.12 3.99
C ILE A 49 5.29 6.36 5.15
N GLY A 50 4.54 5.83 6.09
CA GLY A 50 5.09 5.04 7.20
C GLY A 50 5.89 3.82 6.71
N THR A 51 5.43 3.14 5.67
CA THR A 51 6.12 2.01 5.03
C THR A 51 7.40 2.47 4.34
N VAL A 52 7.37 3.62 3.65
CA VAL A 52 8.57 4.17 2.99
C VAL A 52 9.65 4.52 4.02
N LEU A 53 9.27 5.15 5.14
CA LEU A 53 10.20 5.57 6.19
C LEU A 53 10.78 4.38 6.98
N ALA A 54 10.01 3.28 7.12
CA ALA A 54 10.44 2.10 7.87
C ALA A 54 11.32 1.16 7.05
N ASP A 55 10.91 0.88 5.80
CA ASP A 55 11.44 -0.24 5.01
C ASP A 55 12.22 0.21 3.77
N ASP A 56 12.12 1.49 3.37
CA ASP A 56 12.67 2.03 2.11
C ASP A 56 12.46 1.07 0.92
N PRO A 57 11.22 0.70 0.60
CA PRO A 57 10.91 -0.33 -0.38
C PRO A 57 11.23 0.13 -1.81
N ARG A 58 11.51 -0.82 -2.70
CA ARG A 58 11.64 -0.52 -4.15
C ARG A 58 10.29 -0.37 -4.84
N LEU A 59 9.31 -1.15 -4.42
CA LEU A 59 8.00 -1.31 -5.07
C LEU A 59 8.12 -1.63 -6.58
N THR A 60 9.03 -2.55 -6.91
CA THR A 60 9.28 -3.03 -8.27
C THR A 60 9.14 -4.55 -8.34
N VAL A 61 9.06 -5.08 -9.56
CA VAL A 61 9.10 -6.53 -9.82
C VAL A 61 10.58 -6.95 -9.95
N HIS A 62 11.06 -7.83 -9.06
CA HIS A 62 12.47 -8.25 -9.06
C HIS A 62 12.74 -9.64 -8.45
N LYS A 63 11.68 -10.41 -8.13
CA LYS A 63 11.81 -11.79 -7.62
C LYS A 63 11.22 -12.84 -8.57
N VAL A 64 10.74 -12.38 -9.71
CA VAL A 64 10.23 -13.18 -10.83
C VAL A 64 10.82 -12.62 -12.11
N ASP A 65 10.72 -13.37 -13.21
CA ASP A 65 11.17 -12.91 -14.51
C ASP A 65 10.29 -11.75 -15.00
N ALA A 66 10.94 -10.58 -15.22
CA ALA A 66 10.24 -9.35 -15.54
C ALA A 66 11.15 -8.37 -16.29
N ASN A 67 10.56 -7.58 -17.17
CA ASN A 67 11.23 -6.47 -17.84
C ASN A 67 11.03 -5.16 -17.05
N PRO A 68 11.81 -4.10 -17.29
CA PRO A 68 11.62 -2.80 -16.64
C PRO A 68 10.21 -2.21 -16.82
N GLU A 69 9.57 -2.45 -17.96
CA GLU A 69 8.21 -2.02 -18.29
C GLU A 69 7.12 -2.77 -17.52
N ASP A 70 7.44 -3.92 -16.92
CA ASP A 70 6.53 -4.66 -16.05
C ASP A 70 6.42 -4.02 -14.65
N ASN A 71 7.22 -2.98 -14.35
CA ASN A 71 7.14 -2.28 -13.08
C ASN A 71 5.89 -1.40 -13.01
N PRO A 72 5.01 -1.61 -12.02
CA PRO A 72 3.82 -0.79 -11.83
C PRO A 72 4.15 0.64 -11.40
N VAL A 73 3.22 1.57 -11.61
CA VAL A 73 3.30 2.92 -11.06
C VAL A 73 3.33 2.86 -9.54
N ARG A 74 4.28 3.55 -8.92
CA ARG A 74 4.42 3.63 -7.47
C ARG A 74 3.63 4.82 -6.93
N VAL A 75 2.74 4.58 -6.00
CA VAL A 75 1.92 5.61 -5.35
C VAL A 75 2.25 5.66 -3.86
N VAL A 76 2.61 6.83 -3.35
CA VAL A 76 2.87 7.04 -1.93
C VAL A 76 1.86 8.03 -1.35
N VAL A 77 1.12 7.60 -0.34
CA VAL A 77 0.23 8.50 0.43
C VAL A 77 1.04 9.15 1.54
N ASP A 78 1.37 10.43 1.35
CA ASP A 78 2.25 11.21 2.23
C ASP A 78 1.69 12.62 2.47
N SER A 79 0.63 12.73 3.26
CA SER A 79 -0.07 14.00 3.50
C SER A 79 0.85 15.19 3.82
N LYS A 80 2.01 14.95 4.46
CA LYS A 80 2.93 15.98 4.96
C LYS A 80 4.21 16.14 4.13
N CYS A 81 4.29 15.59 2.93
CA CYS A 81 5.49 15.65 2.07
C CYS A 81 6.79 15.21 2.79
N ARG A 82 6.76 14.13 3.57
CA ARG A 82 7.90 13.63 4.36
C ARG A 82 8.80 12.66 3.61
N THR A 83 8.39 12.20 2.42
CA THR A 83 9.16 11.25 1.61
C THR A 83 10.60 11.73 1.44
N PRO A 84 11.62 10.95 1.82
CA PRO A 84 13.01 11.35 1.63
C PRO A 84 13.34 11.41 0.14
N VAL A 85 14.07 12.45 -0.29
CA VAL A 85 14.46 12.58 -1.71
C VAL A 85 15.38 11.44 -2.17
N ALA A 86 16.11 10.79 -1.24
CA ALA A 86 16.98 9.67 -1.53
C ALA A 86 16.28 8.30 -1.40
N ALA A 87 14.98 8.25 -1.05
CA ALA A 87 14.26 7.00 -0.94
C ALA A 87 14.29 6.20 -2.24
N ARG A 88 14.37 4.87 -2.14
CA ARG A 88 14.49 3.97 -3.31
C ARG A 88 13.32 4.10 -4.29
N ILE A 89 12.13 4.42 -3.78
CA ILE A 89 10.94 4.65 -4.61
C ILE A 89 11.03 5.91 -5.50
N THR A 90 12.00 6.80 -5.28
CA THR A 90 12.18 8.04 -6.06
C THR A 90 13.17 7.88 -7.22
N ASN A 91 13.73 6.68 -7.43
CA ASN A 91 14.60 6.38 -8.56
C ASN A 91 13.78 6.25 -9.87
N LYS A 92 14.48 6.09 -10.99
CA LYS A 92 13.87 6.01 -12.33
C LYS A 92 13.46 4.59 -12.76
N ASP A 93 13.47 3.61 -11.82
CA ASP A 93 13.09 2.23 -12.16
C ASP A 93 11.60 2.08 -12.47
N ALA A 94 10.75 2.98 -11.97
CA ALA A 94 9.33 3.06 -12.29
C ALA A 94 8.82 4.49 -12.09
N ARG A 95 7.69 4.83 -12.72
CA ARG A 95 6.96 6.09 -12.47
C ARG A 95 6.55 6.17 -11.00
N THR A 96 6.61 7.36 -10.40
CA THR A 96 6.26 7.57 -8.98
C THR A 96 5.37 8.79 -8.82
N ILE A 97 4.26 8.61 -8.14
CA ILE A 97 3.30 9.65 -7.74
C ILE A 97 3.29 9.73 -6.22
N ILE A 98 3.51 10.92 -5.66
CA ILE A 98 3.36 11.18 -4.23
C ILE A 98 2.08 11.99 -4.04
N ALA A 99 1.12 11.43 -3.31
CA ALA A 99 -0.12 12.12 -2.95
C ALA A 99 0.07 12.85 -1.62
N ALA A 100 -0.20 14.15 -1.58
CA ALA A 100 -0.03 15.00 -0.41
C ALA A 100 -1.26 15.90 -0.15
N ALA A 101 -1.36 16.44 1.07
CA ALA A 101 -2.44 17.33 1.44
C ALA A 101 -2.18 18.78 0.99
N ASN A 102 -3.24 19.53 0.74
CA ASN A 102 -3.16 20.91 0.25
C ASN A 102 -2.51 21.86 1.24
N GLU A 103 -2.62 21.61 2.55
CA GLU A 103 -1.95 22.38 3.60
C GLU A 103 -0.43 22.52 3.36
N PHE A 104 0.21 21.45 2.83
CA PHE A 104 1.66 21.41 2.61
C PHE A 104 2.08 21.80 1.18
N LYS A 105 1.13 22.08 0.30
CA LYS A 105 1.38 22.31 -1.13
C LYS A 105 2.29 23.51 -1.38
N TYR A 106 1.97 24.66 -0.80
CA TYR A 106 2.73 25.89 -1.06
C TYR A 106 4.18 25.76 -0.59
N ASP A 107 4.39 25.39 0.67
CA ASP A 107 5.72 25.26 1.26
C ASP A 107 6.58 24.23 0.53
N PHE A 108 5.95 23.13 0.10
CA PHE A 108 6.63 22.11 -0.70
C PHE A 108 7.03 22.64 -2.08
N LEU A 109 6.13 23.29 -2.82
CA LEU A 109 6.38 23.74 -4.19
C LEU A 109 7.47 24.81 -4.29
N VAL A 110 7.68 25.63 -3.25
CA VAL A 110 8.75 26.63 -3.19
C VAL A 110 10.06 26.07 -2.63
N SER A 111 10.09 24.84 -2.16
CA SER A 111 11.28 24.22 -1.54
C SER A 111 12.27 23.67 -2.58
N ASP A 112 13.54 23.62 -2.20
CA ASP A 112 14.59 22.94 -3.02
C ASP A 112 14.29 21.45 -3.21
N ARG A 113 13.61 20.82 -2.29
CA ARG A 113 13.18 19.42 -2.38
C ARG A 113 12.28 19.17 -3.60
N CYS A 114 11.37 20.09 -3.88
CA CYS A 114 10.51 20.00 -5.05
C CYS A 114 11.32 19.91 -6.35
N ASN A 115 12.37 20.72 -6.48
CA ASN A 115 13.26 20.71 -7.64
C ASN A 115 13.99 19.37 -7.79
N VAL A 116 14.47 18.80 -6.68
CA VAL A 116 15.13 17.48 -6.68
C VAL A 116 14.16 16.38 -7.12
N PHE A 117 12.93 16.37 -6.63
CA PHE A 117 11.92 15.39 -7.04
C PHE A 117 11.57 15.54 -8.53
N LYS A 118 11.40 16.76 -9.04
CA LYS A 118 11.16 17.03 -10.47
C LYS A 118 12.29 16.48 -11.37
N GLN A 119 13.56 16.68 -10.97
CA GLN A 119 14.72 16.14 -11.70
C GLN A 119 14.74 14.60 -11.72
N ARG A 120 14.15 13.96 -10.72
CA ARG A 120 13.99 12.50 -10.67
C ARG A 120 12.77 11.98 -11.40
N GLY A 121 11.89 12.87 -11.89
CA GLY A 121 10.64 12.50 -12.56
C GLY A 121 9.54 12.06 -11.59
N VAL A 122 9.63 12.45 -10.31
CA VAL A 122 8.57 12.18 -9.32
C VAL A 122 7.46 13.21 -9.44
N GLU A 123 6.24 12.74 -9.55
CA GLU A 123 5.04 13.54 -9.67
C GLU A 123 4.37 13.75 -8.30
N PHE A 124 3.65 14.86 -8.16
CA PHE A 124 2.89 15.17 -6.95
C PHE A 124 1.43 15.42 -7.28
N PHE A 125 0.55 14.74 -6.56
CA PHE A 125 -0.88 14.98 -6.56
C PHE A 125 -1.32 15.55 -5.21
N PHE A 126 -1.97 16.72 -5.21
CA PHE A 126 -2.44 17.38 -3.98
C PHE A 126 -3.95 17.31 -3.88
N SER A 127 -4.46 16.77 -2.78
CA SER A 127 -5.90 16.68 -2.50
C SER A 127 -6.18 16.64 -1.00
N GLY A 128 -7.42 17.01 -0.61
CA GLY A 128 -7.80 17.14 0.78
C GLY A 128 -7.08 18.29 1.49
N ASP A 129 -7.55 18.67 2.67
CA ASP A 129 -6.99 19.80 3.41
C ASP A 129 -5.70 19.40 4.17
N THR A 130 -5.84 18.66 5.27
CA THR A 130 -4.75 18.25 6.17
C THR A 130 -4.29 16.81 5.95
N LYS A 131 -5.16 15.98 5.34
CA LYS A 131 -4.89 14.61 4.91
C LYS A 131 -5.25 14.47 3.44
N VAL A 132 -4.60 13.54 2.74
CA VAL A 132 -4.94 13.20 1.36
C VAL A 132 -6.39 12.73 1.31
N ASP A 133 -7.18 13.31 0.39
CA ASP A 133 -8.47 12.77 0.00
C ASP A 133 -8.24 11.53 -0.87
N LEU A 134 -8.49 10.35 -0.28
CA LEU A 134 -8.26 9.07 -0.95
C LEU A 134 -9.23 8.84 -2.12
N THR A 135 -10.46 9.34 -2.04
CA THR A 135 -11.42 9.25 -3.14
C THR A 135 -10.98 10.09 -4.33
N ALA A 136 -10.53 11.32 -4.07
CA ALA A 136 -9.97 12.18 -5.13
C ALA A 136 -8.70 11.56 -5.73
N LEU A 137 -7.84 10.93 -4.92
CA LEU A 137 -6.66 10.21 -5.39
C LEU A 137 -7.06 9.05 -6.31
N MET A 138 -8.02 8.20 -5.92
CA MET A 138 -8.48 7.09 -6.75
C MET A 138 -9.06 7.58 -8.09
N ASN A 139 -9.83 8.66 -8.09
CA ASN A 139 -10.35 9.25 -9.31
C ASN A 139 -9.25 9.80 -10.22
N HIS A 140 -8.22 10.42 -9.64
CA HIS A 140 -7.05 10.89 -10.39
C HIS A 140 -6.30 9.71 -11.03
N LEU A 141 -6.01 8.64 -10.27
CA LEU A 141 -5.33 7.46 -10.80
C LEU A 141 -6.11 6.82 -11.95
N ALA A 142 -7.44 6.74 -11.84
CA ALA A 142 -8.28 6.25 -12.94
C ALA A 142 -8.21 7.16 -14.18
N SER A 143 -8.14 8.50 -14.01
CA SER A 143 -7.98 9.43 -15.14
C SER A 143 -6.62 9.31 -15.83
N GLU A 144 -5.62 8.77 -15.14
CA GLU A 144 -4.28 8.45 -15.68
C GLU A 144 -4.22 7.05 -16.34
N GLY A 145 -5.36 6.36 -16.46
CA GLY A 145 -5.45 5.04 -17.08
C GLY A 145 -5.10 3.87 -16.16
N ILE A 146 -5.01 4.08 -14.85
CA ILE A 146 -4.79 3.00 -13.86
C ILE A 146 -6.12 2.31 -13.60
N GLU A 147 -6.24 1.04 -13.99
CA GLU A 147 -7.45 0.22 -13.82
C GLU A 147 -7.35 -0.69 -12.59
N THR A 148 -6.13 -1.12 -12.23
CA THR A 148 -5.85 -2.04 -11.12
C THR A 148 -4.80 -1.47 -10.20
N LEU A 149 -5.03 -1.58 -8.87
CA LEU A 149 -4.13 -1.06 -7.86
C LEU A 149 -3.93 -2.08 -6.74
N MET A 150 -2.67 -2.40 -6.45
CA MET A 150 -2.28 -3.20 -5.29
C MET A 150 -1.96 -2.29 -4.11
N LEU A 151 -2.74 -2.40 -3.03
CA LEU A 151 -2.47 -1.73 -1.77
C LEU A 151 -1.58 -2.63 -0.89
N GLU A 152 -0.37 -2.16 -0.58
CA GLU A 152 0.59 -2.89 0.28
C GLU A 152 0.75 -2.25 1.68
N GLY A 153 -0.18 -1.41 2.05
CA GLY A 153 -0.25 -0.89 3.41
C GLY A 153 0.51 0.42 3.66
N GLY A 154 0.91 0.83 4.91
CA GLY A 154 0.67 0.12 6.19
C GLY A 154 -0.73 0.20 6.78
N ALA A 155 -0.81 -0.31 7.99
CA ALA A 155 -2.05 -0.53 8.71
C ALA A 155 -3.03 0.67 8.75
N THR A 156 -2.53 1.86 9.02
CA THR A 156 -3.36 3.08 9.04
C THR A 156 -3.93 3.42 7.65
N LEU A 157 -3.15 3.22 6.57
CA LEU A 157 -3.66 3.43 5.22
C LEU A 157 -4.66 2.34 4.84
N ASN A 158 -4.42 1.09 5.24
CA ASN A 158 -5.36 -0.01 5.02
C ASN A 158 -6.72 0.31 5.64
N PHE A 159 -6.73 0.79 6.90
CA PHE A 159 -7.98 1.15 7.58
C PHE A 159 -8.66 2.32 6.86
N ALA A 160 -7.96 3.40 6.56
CA ALA A 160 -8.56 4.55 5.86
C ALA A 160 -9.14 4.16 4.48
N MET A 161 -8.52 3.22 3.77
CA MET A 161 -9.01 2.73 2.48
C MET A 161 -10.24 1.84 2.61
N ILE A 162 -10.29 0.96 3.64
CA ILE A 162 -11.47 0.09 3.85
C ILE A 162 -12.65 0.88 4.39
N GLU A 163 -12.43 1.81 5.32
CA GLU A 163 -13.43 2.72 5.87
C GLU A 163 -14.07 3.58 4.76
N ALA A 164 -13.27 4.07 3.81
CA ALA A 164 -13.75 4.83 2.66
C ALA A 164 -14.44 3.98 1.58
N GLY A 165 -14.58 2.66 1.75
CA GLY A 165 -15.20 1.74 0.77
C GLY A 165 -14.38 1.61 -0.53
N LEU A 166 -13.08 1.86 -0.48
CA LEU A 166 -12.22 1.91 -1.66
C LEU A 166 -11.56 0.57 -2.00
N ILE A 167 -11.56 -0.41 -1.10
CA ILE A 167 -11.00 -1.75 -1.32
C ILE A 167 -12.08 -2.66 -1.93
N ASP A 168 -11.71 -3.43 -2.96
CA ASP A 168 -12.60 -4.38 -3.64
C ASP A 168 -12.27 -5.84 -3.27
N GLU A 169 -10.99 -6.14 -3.05
CA GLU A 169 -10.49 -7.48 -2.75
C GLU A 169 -9.38 -7.44 -1.69
N ILE A 170 -9.32 -8.45 -0.86
CA ILE A 170 -8.27 -8.60 0.16
C ILE A 170 -7.61 -9.97 -0.02
N ARG A 171 -6.30 -9.98 -0.23
CA ARG A 171 -5.45 -11.19 -0.30
C ARG A 171 -4.51 -11.22 0.88
N ILE A 172 -4.66 -12.21 1.75
CA ILE A 172 -3.87 -12.32 2.98
C ILE A 172 -3.06 -13.62 2.97
N CYS A 173 -1.77 -13.49 3.23
CA CYS A 173 -0.90 -14.59 3.59
C CYS A 173 -0.84 -14.70 5.12
N ILE A 174 -1.32 -15.79 5.69
CA ILE A 174 -1.22 -16.07 7.13
C ILE A 174 -0.05 -17.00 7.37
N ALA A 175 1.00 -16.48 7.99
CA ALA A 175 2.13 -17.30 8.41
C ALA A 175 1.82 -18.03 9.71
N PRO A 176 2.27 -19.29 9.90
CA PRO A 176 2.06 -20.08 11.11
C PRO A 176 2.99 -19.62 12.25
N LYS A 177 2.82 -18.36 12.64
CA LYS A 177 3.59 -17.68 13.68
C LYS A 177 2.67 -16.92 14.61
N VAL A 178 3.06 -16.76 15.86
CA VAL A 178 2.46 -15.84 16.84
C VAL A 178 3.56 -14.92 17.33
N VAL A 179 3.32 -13.62 17.34
CA VAL A 179 4.29 -12.60 17.73
C VAL A 179 3.84 -11.85 18.98
N GLY A 180 2.55 -11.58 19.12
CA GLY A 180 1.98 -10.81 20.22
C GLY A 180 2.43 -9.34 20.22
N GLY A 181 2.31 -8.72 21.40
CA GLY A 181 2.75 -7.35 21.64
C GLY A 181 1.66 -6.30 21.36
N VAL A 182 1.31 -5.53 22.39
CA VAL A 182 0.29 -4.45 22.30
C VAL A 182 0.67 -3.35 21.30
N ASN A 183 1.97 -3.09 21.12
CA ASN A 183 2.50 -2.09 20.20
C ASN A 183 2.89 -2.65 18.82
N ALA A 184 2.69 -3.95 18.59
CA ALA A 184 2.89 -4.56 17.28
C ALA A 184 1.69 -4.25 16.38
N LYS A 185 1.93 -3.66 15.19
CA LYS A 185 0.86 -3.24 14.28
C LYS A 185 0.08 -4.43 13.74
N THR A 186 -1.23 -4.24 13.60
CA THR A 186 -2.13 -5.21 12.98
C THR A 186 -2.34 -4.88 11.49
N LEU A 187 -3.14 -5.70 10.81
CA LEU A 187 -3.45 -5.49 9.41
C LEU A 187 -4.18 -4.15 9.16
N PHE A 188 -5.05 -3.78 10.09
CA PHE A 188 -5.83 -2.54 10.07
C PHE A 188 -5.70 -1.84 11.43
N ASP A 189 -5.00 -0.71 11.46
CA ASP A 189 -4.88 0.16 12.64
C ASP A 189 -5.51 1.53 12.32
N GLY A 190 -6.32 2.05 13.22
CA GLY A 190 -7.01 3.32 13.08
C GLY A 190 -7.91 3.55 14.29
N GLU A 191 -8.93 4.37 14.12
CA GLU A 191 -9.92 4.59 15.16
C GLU A 191 -10.84 3.34 15.33
N GLY A 192 -10.99 2.57 14.25
CA GLY A 192 -11.87 1.40 14.23
C GLY A 192 -13.33 1.77 14.02
N PHE A 193 -14.19 0.77 13.91
CA PHE A 193 -15.64 0.92 13.93
C PHE A 193 -16.14 0.75 15.38
N ASP A 194 -17.15 1.50 15.77
CA ASP A 194 -17.65 1.50 17.15
C ASP A 194 -18.37 0.19 17.50
N THR A 195 -19.00 -0.46 16.51
CA THR A 195 -19.74 -1.71 16.70
C THR A 195 -19.33 -2.77 15.65
N MET A 196 -19.55 -4.03 15.96
CA MET A 196 -19.30 -5.14 15.02
C MET A 196 -20.21 -5.04 13.77
N ASP A 197 -21.41 -4.49 13.91
CA ASP A 197 -22.37 -4.35 12.82
C ASP A 197 -21.96 -3.28 11.80
N GLU A 198 -21.15 -2.30 12.20
CA GLU A 198 -20.56 -1.29 11.32
C GLU A 198 -19.35 -1.83 10.56
N GLY A 199 -18.80 -2.95 10.99
CA GLY A 199 -17.65 -3.59 10.36
C GLY A 199 -17.94 -3.99 8.92
N VAL A 200 -16.90 -3.94 8.08
CA VAL A 200 -17.00 -4.30 6.66
C VAL A 200 -17.11 -5.82 6.51
N ASN A 201 -18.18 -6.27 5.85
CA ASN A 201 -18.41 -7.69 5.58
C ASN A 201 -17.57 -8.19 4.41
N LEU A 202 -17.08 -9.41 4.53
CA LEU A 202 -16.21 -10.07 3.55
C LEU A 202 -16.80 -11.42 3.15
N GLU A 203 -16.63 -11.78 1.87
CA GLU A 203 -16.94 -13.09 1.32
C GLU A 203 -15.64 -13.82 1.00
N LEU A 204 -15.40 -14.98 1.60
CA LEU A 204 -14.25 -15.82 1.25
C LEU A 204 -14.48 -16.42 -0.14
N THR A 205 -13.61 -16.07 -1.08
CA THR A 205 -13.71 -16.53 -2.49
C THR A 205 -12.68 -17.60 -2.82
N ASP A 206 -11.53 -17.62 -2.13
CA ASP A 206 -10.50 -18.64 -2.34
C ASP A 206 -9.66 -18.86 -1.09
N SER A 207 -9.14 -20.10 -0.91
CA SER A 207 -8.20 -20.44 0.15
C SER A 207 -7.32 -21.62 -0.25
N PHE A 208 -6.00 -21.51 -0.05
CA PHE A 208 -5.06 -22.59 -0.33
C PHE A 208 -3.79 -22.48 0.52
N ASN A 209 -3.09 -23.61 0.68
CA ASN A 209 -1.79 -23.64 1.32
C ASN A 209 -0.68 -23.31 0.29
N LEU A 210 0.25 -22.43 0.69
CA LEU A 210 1.45 -22.09 -0.08
C LEU A 210 2.67 -22.37 0.79
N GLY A 211 3.30 -23.51 0.58
CA GLY A 211 4.28 -24.05 1.53
C GLY A 211 3.67 -24.25 2.91
N LYS A 212 4.15 -23.53 3.91
CA LYS A 212 3.61 -23.54 5.29
C LYS A 212 2.58 -22.46 5.56
N ASP A 213 2.45 -21.50 4.65
CA ASP A 213 1.58 -20.34 4.81
C ASP A 213 0.18 -20.64 4.24
N LEU A 214 -0.85 -20.01 4.80
CA LEU A 214 -2.23 -20.10 4.30
C LEU A 214 -2.57 -18.81 3.56
N ILE A 215 -2.99 -18.93 2.30
CA ILE A 215 -3.46 -17.80 1.50
C ILE A 215 -4.99 -17.76 1.55
N LEU A 216 -5.53 -16.59 1.84
CA LEU A 216 -6.97 -16.32 1.81
C LEU A 216 -7.24 -15.17 0.86
N THR A 217 -8.28 -15.31 0.04
CA THR A 217 -8.81 -14.25 -0.82
C THR A 217 -10.25 -13.94 -0.43
N TYR A 218 -10.52 -12.68 -0.14
CA TYR A 218 -11.84 -12.20 0.20
C TYR A 218 -12.28 -11.11 -0.76
N LYS A 219 -13.55 -11.17 -1.15
CA LYS A 219 -14.26 -10.06 -1.78
C LYS A 219 -14.83 -9.15 -0.69
N VAL A 220 -14.67 -7.84 -0.84
CA VAL A 220 -15.30 -6.86 0.03
C VAL A 220 -16.76 -6.68 -0.40
N LEU A 221 -17.69 -6.89 0.52
CA LEU A 221 -19.12 -6.67 0.28
C LEU A 221 -19.44 -5.18 0.52
N LYS A 222 -20.14 -4.57 -0.43
CA LYS A 222 -20.53 -3.14 -0.41
C LYS A 222 -22.02 -2.99 -0.21
#